data_903c2ec081780afca615037e216575a1
#
_entry.id   903c2ec081780afca615037e216575a1
#
_cell.length_a   1.000
_cell.length_b   1.000
_cell.length_c   1.000
_cell.angle_alpha   90.00
_cell.angle_beta   90.00
_cell.angle_gamma   90.00
#
_symmetry.space_group_name_H-M   'P 1'
#
loop_
_entity.id
_entity.type
_entity.pdbx_description
1 polymer ?
#
loop_
_entity_poly.entity_id
_entity_poly.type
_entity_poly.pdbx_seq_one_letter_code
_entity_poly.pdbx_strand_id
1 'polypeptide(L)'
;MQAALRVPLRTIERQTLTLSGNAIFHAELADGRDVAVRISPRRGSFAYTQHNLSALGKLGLIVPTVLAAGSTATEGSFVILNWIPGRDLQYEFSSLNDKQTTRIAETISDWQRRVASLPESRGFGWAPIGAHAPLAKWTDLFGLPAPAATMPEPGAPLDHLRARLRAVRRDIEPYFASLHPICFLDDLTTKNVLVEHGELRGIIDVDFVCYGDPLMSIGTTLAHIAADVGEAGHFYGEELIRCAQPSAQANRAIYFYSALWLIGFLANAVTAGEDARSNELAAAADHMLRAAETGQHA
;
A
#
# COMPACT_ATOMS: atom_id res chain seq x y z
N MET A 1 21.36 -11.35 14.14
CA MET A 1 20.71 -10.35 15.01
C MET A 1 21.56 -10.03 16.24
N GLN A 2 21.80 -10.93 17.19
CA GLN A 2 22.58 -10.66 18.41
C GLN A 2 23.97 -10.05 18.12
N ALA A 3 24.69 -10.59 17.12
CA ALA A 3 25.97 -10.05 16.70
C ALA A 3 25.87 -8.61 16.12
N ALA A 4 24.79 -8.30 15.43
CA ALA A 4 24.58 -6.98 14.83
C ALA A 4 24.20 -5.91 15.86
N LEU A 5 23.40 -6.25 16.86
CA LEU A 5 22.95 -5.32 17.91
C LEU A 5 23.83 -5.35 19.16
N ARG A 6 24.71 -6.37 19.31
CA ARG A 6 25.54 -6.62 20.52
C ARG A 6 24.71 -6.73 21.81
N VAL A 7 23.46 -7.20 21.69
CA VAL A 7 22.53 -7.40 22.80
C VAL A 7 21.98 -8.82 22.70
N PRO A 8 21.91 -9.59 23.82
CA PRO A 8 21.31 -10.91 23.81
C PRO A 8 19.82 -10.86 23.43
N LEU A 9 19.38 -11.92 22.77
CA LEU A 9 17.97 -12.15 22.46
C LEU A 9 17.28 -12.78 23.67
N ARG A 10 16.09 -12.30 24.02
CA ARG A 10 15.25 -12.87 25.07
C ARG A 10 14.19 -13.78 24.47
N THR A 11 13.39 -13.24 23.52
CA THR A 11 12.37 -14.00 22.79
C THR A 11 12.40 -13.66 21.33
N ILE A 12 11.89 -14.56 20.48
CA ILE A 12 11.66 -14.31 19.06
C ILE A 12 10.42 -15.07 18.60
N GLU A 13 9.51 -14.37 17.93
CA GLU A 13 8.31 -14.91 17.37
C GLU A 13 8.21 -14.56 15.89
N ARG A 14 7.89 -15.56 15.07
CA ARG A 14 7.70 -15.36 13.64
C ARG A 14 6.32 -14.77 13.39
N GLN A 15 6.27 -13.65 12.70
CA GLN A 15 5.02 -13.07 12.21
C GLN A 15 4.56 -13.79 10.94
N THR A 16 3.30 -13.62 10.61
CA THR A 16 2.67 -14.27 9.43
C THR A 16 3.47 -13.98 8.16
N LEU A 17 3.51 -14.94 7.25
CA LEU A 17 4.21 -14.84 5.96
C LEU A 17 3.73 -13.64 5.16
N THR A 18 4.66 -12.85 4.67
CA THR A 18 4.38 -11.79 3.71
C THR A 18 4.26 -12.35 2.29
N LEU A 19 3.44 -11.74 1.44
CA LEU A 19 3.32 -12.10 0.03
C LEU A 19 4.64 -11.94 -0.75
N SER A 20 5.58 -11.13 -0.24
CA SER A 20 6.90 -10.90 -0.82
C SER A 20 7.91 -12.03 -0.59
N GLY A 21 7.55 -13.07 0.14
CA GLY A 21 8.47 -14.15 0.53
C GLY A 21 9.51 -13.75 1.59
N ASN A 22 9.41 -12.58 2.18
CA ASN A 22 10.23 -12.17 3.31
C ASN A 22 9.75 -12.86 4.59
N ALA A 23 10.68 -13.18 5.50
CA ALA A 23 10.33 -13.60 6.84
C ALA A 23 10.40 -12.41 7.79
N ILE A 24 9.36 -12.24 8.61
CA ILE A 24 9.29 -11.18 9.62
C ILE A 24 9.22 -11.81 10.99
N PHE A 25 9.98 -11.26 11.93
CA PHE A 25 10.00 -11.69 13.32
C PHE A 25 9.84 -10.48 14.23
N HIS A 26 9.04 -10.63 15.28
CA HIS A 26 9.09 -9.80 16.47
C HIS A 26 10.12 -10.40 17.43
N ALA A 27 10.98 -9.60 18.02
CA ALA A 27 11.97 -10.08 18.94
C ALA A 27 12.13 -9.11 20.13
N GLU A 28 12.15 -9.67 21.35
CA GLU A 28 12.46 -8.94 22.57
C GLU A 28 13.95 -9.13 22.89
N LEU A 29 14.66 -8.04 23.16
CA LEU A 29 16.06 -8.03 23.54
C LEU A 29 16.19 -8.06 25.07
N ALA A 30 17.34 -8.50 25.57
CA ALA A 30 17.60 -8.59 27.00
C ALA A 30 17.61 -7.22 27.72
N ASP A 31 17.78 -6.13 26.99
CA ASP A 31 17.68 -4.76 27.49
C ASP A 31 16.24 -4.20 27.48
N GLY A 32 15.24 -5.03 27.15
CA GLY A 32 13.82 -4.68 27.17
C GLY A 32 13.33 -3.99 25.90
N ARG A 33 14.15 -3.84 24.88
CA ARG A 33 13.71 -3.30 23.59
C ARG A 33 13.04 -4.37 22.73
N ASP A 34 11.94 -3.98 22.08
CA ASP A 34 11.29 -4.74 21.04
C ASP A 34 11.81 -4.32 19.67
N VAL A 35 12.02 -5.29 18.78
CA VAL A 35 12.51 -5.06 17.43
C VAL A 35 11.77 -5.92 16.40
N ALA A 36 11.62 -5.38 15.21
CA ALA A 36 11.19 -6.12 14.04
C ALA A 36 12.42 -6.56 13.24
N VAL A 37 12.49 -7.85 12.90
CA VAL A 37 13.57 -8.41 12.06
C VAL A 37 12.95 -8.87 10.76
N ARG A 38 13.34 -8.26 9.65
CA ARG A 38 12.92 -8.65 8.31
C ARG A 38 14.09 -9.34 7.61
N ILE A 39 13.82 -10.51 7.04
CA ILE A 39 14.82 -11.31 6.31
C ILE A 39 14.29 -11.59 4.91
N SER A 40 15.07 -11.28 3.90
CA SER A 40 14.79 -11.59 2.51
C SER A 40 15.83 -12.60 1.99
N PRO A 41 15.39 -13.61 1.21
CA PRO A 41 16.32 -14.48 0.50
C PRO A 41 17.09 -13.74 -0.62
N ARG A 42 16.61 -12.56 -1.02
CA ARG A 42 17.23 -11.78 -2.11
C ARG A 42 18.28 -10.83 -1.56
N ARG A 43 19.45 -10.81 -2.21
CA ARG A 43 20.52 -9.87 -1.92
C ARG A 43 20.07 -8.43 -2.24
N GLY A 44 20.39 -7.49 -1.33
CA GLY A 44 20.12 -6.06 -1.54
C GLY A 44 18.67 -5.63 -1.36
N SER A 45 17.75 -6.51 -0.92
CA SER A 45 16.34 -6.18 -0.73
C SER A 45 16.09 -4.95 0.15
N PHE A 46 16.97 -4.67 1.10
CA PHE A 46 16.83 -3.54 2.04
C PHE A 46 17.87 -2.44 1.81
N ALA A 47 18.44 -2.35 0.60
CA ALA A 47 19.52 -1.41 0.30
C ALA A 47 19.15 0.07 0.55
N TYR A 48 17.91 0.42 0.35
CA TYR A 48 17.40 1.80 0.47
C TYR A 48 16.53 2.03 1.71
N THR A 49 16.22 1.00 2.48
CA THR A 49 15.32 1.08 3.65
C THR A 49 15.76 2.16 4.63
N GLN A 50 17.05 2.20 5.02
CA GLN A 50 17.55 3.22 5.95
C GLN A 50 17.44 4.63 5.38
N HIS A 51 17.75 4.82 4.10
CA HIS A 51 17.68 6.12 3.42
C HIS A 51 16.24 6.63 3.40
N ASN A 52 15.30 5.80 2.93
CA ASN A 52 13.90 6.19 2.79
C ASN A 52 13.23 6.44 4.15
N LEU A 53 13.37 5.52 5.12
CA LEU A 53 12.81 5.70 6.46
C LEU A 53 13.39 6.93 7.18
N SER A 54 14.70 7.20 7.03
CA SER A 54 15.31 8.41 7.57
C SER A 54 14.75 9.69 6.94
N ALA A 55 14.49 9.69 5.62
CA ALA A 55 13.89 10.82 4.94
C ALA A 55 12.43 11.06 5.39
N LEU A 56 11.64 9.99 5.50
CA LEU A 56 10.27 10.05 6.00
C LEU A 56 10.20 10.54 7.46
N GLY A 57 11.08 10.05 8.32
CA GLY A 57 11.18 10.49 9.70
C GLY A 57 11.51 11.99 9.83
N LYS A 58 12.37 12.53 8.95
CA LYS A 58 12.68 13.97 8.90
C LYS A 58 11.49 14.84 8.49
N LEU A 59 10.54 14.29 7.76
CA LEU A 59 9.25 14.93 7.46
C LEU A 59 8.26 14.86 8.63
N GLY A 60 8.62 14.23 9.75
CA GLY A 60 7.78 14.09 10.94
C GLY A 60 6.79 12.94 10.86
N LEU A 61 6.98 11.97 9.96
CA LEU A 61 6.21 10.75 9.96
C LEU A 61 6.73 9.81 11.06
N ILE A 62 5.82 9.11 11.73
CA ILE A 62 6.18 8.07 12.69
C ILE A 62 6.37 6.77 11.91
N VAL A 63 7.62 6.49 11.57
CA VAL A 63 8.07 5.31 10.81
C VAL A 63 9.14 4.55 11.58
N PRO A 64 9.37 3.25 11.30
CA PRO A 64 10.45 2.52 11.93
C PRO A 64 11.83 3.14 11.66
N THR A 65 12.73 3.01 12.62
CA THR A 65 14.15 3.36 12.48
C THR A 65 14.98 2.11 12.27
N VAL A 66 15.96 2.17 11.37
CA VAL A 66 16.88 1.07 11.14
C VAL A 66 17.91 1.03 12.26
N LEU A 67 17.96 -0.08 13.01
CA LEU A 67 18.91 -0.34 14.07
C LEU A 67 20.15 -1.09 13.55
N ALA A 68 19.96 -1.99 12.58
CA ALA A 68 21.02 -2.67 11.87
C ALA A 68 20.52 -3.23 10.54
N ALA A 69 21.41 -3.38 9.58
CA ALA A 69 21.14 -4.05 8.30
C ALA A 69 22.39 -4.78 7.82
N GLY A 70 22.22 -5.78 6.95
CA GLY A 70 23.35 -6.53 6.41
C GLY A 70 22.93 -7.72 5.56
N SER A 71 23.92 -8.57 5.28
CA SER A 71 23.71 -9.83 4.56
C SER A 71 23.59 -11.01 5.51
N THR A 72 22.79 -12.01 5.12
CA THR A 72 22.72 -13.31 5.83
C THR A 72 23.87 -14.21 5.38
N ALA A 73 24.10 -15.29 6.12
CA ALA A 73 25.10 -16.29 5.75
C ALA A 73 24.81 -17.00 4.42
N THR A 74 23.56 -16.96 3.94
CA THR A 74 23.08 -17.55 2.68
C THR A 74 22.92 -16.51 1.57
N GLU A 75 23.67 -15.42 1.62
CA GLU A 75 23.65 -14.30 0.66
C GLU A 75 22.34 -13.52 0.55
N GLY A 76 21.36 -13.79 1.40
CA GLY A 76 20.17 -12.95 1.55
C GLY A 76 20.46 -11.62 2.26
N SER A 77 19.44 -10.85 2.53
CA SER A 77 19.54 -9.57 3.25
C SER A 77 18.71 -9.61 4.52
N PHE A 78 19.12 -8.83 5.53
CA PHE A 78 18.29 -8.57 6.70
C PHE A 78 18.28 -7.08 7.05
N VAL A 79 17.20 -6.65 7.70
CA VAL A 79 17.11 -5.36 8.38
C VAL A 79 16.47 -5.55 9.74
N ILE A 80 16.97 -4.84 10.74
CA ILE A 80 16.44 -4.81 12.10
C ILE A 80 15.94 -3.38 12.34
N LEU A 81 14.68 -3.28 12.71
CA LEU A 81 13.97 -2.03 12.93
C LEU A 81 13.51 -1.97 14.40
N ASN A 82 13.36 -0.78 14.98
CA ASN A 82 12.61 -0.69 16.22
C ASN A 82 11.16 -1.16 15.98
N TRP A 83 10.57 -1.74 17.00
CA TRP A 83 9.15 -2.08 16.99
C TRP A 83 8.31 -0.82 17.19
N ILE A 84 7.23 -0.68 16.41
CA ILE A 84 6.18 0.30 16.66
C ILE A 84 5.01 -0.45 17.31
N PRO A 85 4.58 -0.09 18.52
CA PRO A 85 3.46 -0.75 19.18
C PRO A 85 2.14 -0.45 18.47
N GLY A 86 1.14 -1.29 18.71
CA GLY A 86 -0.20 -1.15 18.14
C GLY A 86 -0.58 -2.33 17.25
N ARG A 87 -1.78 -2.27 16.73
CA ARG A 87 -2.35 -3.25 15.79
C ARG A 87 -2.70 -2.56 14.49
N ASP A 88 -2.77 -3.34 13.43
CA ASP A 88 -3.20 -2.83 12.11
C ASP A 88 -4.59 -2.21 12.23
N LEU A 89 -4.79 -1.05 11.63
CA LEU A 89 -6.05 -0.30 11.65
C LEU A 89 -7.24 -1.16 11.18
N GLN A 90 -7.02 -2.10 10.25
CA GLN A 90 -8.07 -3.01 9.79
C GLN A 90 -8.76 -3.82 10.90
N TYR A 91 -8.09 -4.08 12.01
CA TYR A 91 -8.64 -4.82 13.16
C TYR A 91 -9.19 -3.91 14.26
N GLU A 92 -9.02 -2.59 14.13
CA GLU A 92 -9.37 -1.64 15.18
C GLU A 92 -10.65 -0.84 14.88
N PHE A 93 -11.19 -0.87 13.66
CA PHE A 93 -12.37 -0.07 13.28
C PHE A 93 -13.57 -0.26 14.21
N SER A 94 -13.83 -1.47 14.71
CA SER A 94 -14.94 -1.74 15.62
C SER A 94 -14.76 -1.09 17.01
N SER A 95 -13.54 -0.72 17.37
CA SER A 95 -13.19 -0.08 18.65
C SER A 95 -13.06 1.44 18.52
N LEU A 96 -13.01 1.98 17.31
CA LEU A 96 -12.86 3.40 17.04
C LEU A 96 -14.23 4.10 16.94
N ASN A 97 -14.30 5.32 17.42
CA ASN A 97 -15.39 6.23 17.11
C ASN A 97 -15.04 7.13 15.91
N ASP A 98 -16.07 7.79 15.34
CA ASP A 98 -15.92 8.64 14.15
C ASP A 98 -14.82 9.71 14.32
N LYS A 99 -14.73 10.36 15.50
CA LYS A 99 -13.70 11.38 15.73
C LYS A 99 -12.29 10.82 15.71
N GLN A 100 -12.09 9.60 16.22
CA GLN A 100 -10.80 8.92 16.17
C GLN A 100 -10.45 8.54 14.74
N THR A 101 -11.40 7.96 14.01
CA THR A 101 -11.24 7.58 12.60
C THR A 101 -10.92 8.79 11.72
N THR A 102 -11.68 9.90 11.88
CA THR A 102 -11.42 11.17 11.19
C THR A 102 -10.00 11.68 11.47
N ARG A 103 -9.57 11.71 12.76
CA ARG A 103 -8.22 12.17 13.12
C ARG A 103 -7.12 11.31 12.50
N ILE A 104 -7.31 10.00 12.46
CA ILE A 104 -6.36 9.08 11.80
C ILE A 104 -6.29 9.40 10.31
N ALA A 105 -7.43 9.52 9.61
CA ALA A 105 -7.49 9.85 8.19
C ALA A 105 -6.83 11.21 7.87
N GLU A 106 -7.08 12.23 8.69
CA GLU A 106 -6.47 13.56 8.55
C GLU A 106 -4.94 13.51 8.73
N THR A 107 -4.45 12.73 9.71
CA THR A 107 -3.02 12.57 9.95
C THR A 107 -2.34 11.84 8.78
N ILE A 108 -2.94 10.75 8.29
CA ILE A 108 -2.43 9.99 7.14
C ILE A 108 -2.41 10.88 5.88
N SER A 109 -3.48 11.65 5.66
CA SER A 109 -3.54 12.60 4.54
C SER A 109 -2.50 13.72 4.65
N ASP A 110 -2.23 14.21 5.86
CA ASP A 110 -1.18 15.19 6.11
C ASP A 110 0.21 14.60 5.84
N TRP A 111 0.47 13.38 6.26
CA TRP A 111 1.72 12.69 5.98
C TRP A 111 1.94 12.47 4.48
N GLN A 112 0.92 12.08 3.73
CA GLN A 112 1.00 12.00 2.27
C GLN A 112 1.33 13.35 1.63
N ARG A 113 0.74 14.46 2.09
CA ARG A 113 1.08 15.81 1.61
C ARG A 113 2.53 16.19 1.91
N ARG A 114 3.06 15.82 3.09
CA ARG A 114 4.47 16.03 3.42
C ARG A 114 5.39 15.22 2.51
N VAL A 115 5.05 13.96 2.24
CA VAL A 115 5.81 13.12 1.29
C VAL A 115 5.75 13.71 -0.12
N ALA A 116 4.59 14.21 -0.55
CA ALA A 116 4.43 14.89 -1.83
C ALA A 116 5.23 16.19 -1.97
N SER A 117 5.73 16.78 -0.87
CA SER A 117 6.64 17.93 -0.91
C SER A 117 8.09 17.57 -1.19
N LEU A 118 8.44 16.29 -1.23
CA LEU A 118 9.75 15.83 -1.66
C LEU A 118 9.97 16.14 -3.14
N PRO A 119 11.25 16.29 -3.59
CA PRO A 119 11.53 16.54 -5.00
C PRO A 119 10.89 15.50 -5.92
N GLU A 120 10.28 15.96 -7.01
CA GLU A 120 9.75 15.10 -8.06
C GLU A 120 10.85 14.25 -8.70
N SER A 121 10.48 13.06 -9.17
CA SER A 121 11.35 12.23 -9.99
C SER A 121 11.33 12.69 -11.46
N ARG A 122 12.28 12.20 -12.25
CA ARG A 122 12.26 12.37 -13.71
C ARG A 122 11.38 11.35 -14.44
N GLY A 123 10.80 10.40 -13.72
CA GLY A 123 9.94 9.36 -14.26
C GLY A 123 8.99 8.86 -13.19
N PHE A 124 8.14 7.91 -13.56
CA PHE A 124 7.07 7.35 -12.76
C PHE A 124 7.42 5.96 -12.23
N GLY A 125 6.69 5.53 -11.18
CA GLY A 125 6.82 4.21 -10.58
C GLY A 125 7.71 4.18 -9.34
N TRP A 126 8.08 2.99 -8.90
CA TRP A 126 8.82 2.79 -7.65
C TRP A 126 10.31 3.12 -7.80
N ALA A 127 10.80 3.96 -6.91
CA ALA A 127 12.22 4.29 -6.79
C ALA A 127 12.54 4.73 -5.35
N PRO A 128 13.80 4.68 -4.92
CA PRO A 128 14.21 5.31 -3.67
C PRO A 128 13.96 6.82 -3.69
N ILE A 129 13.74 7.41 -2.51
CA ILE A 129 13.56 8.86 -2.38
C ILE A 129 14.75 9.61 -3.00
N GLY A 130 14.45 10.53 -3.93
CA GLY A 130 15.44 11.32 -4.66
C GLY A 130 16.11 10.60 -5.84
N ALA A 131 15.71 9.37 -6.14
CA ALA A 131 16.22 8.63 -7.30
C ALA A 131 15.30 8.79 -8.52
N HIS A 132 15.81 8.36 -9.69
CA HIS A 132 15.05 8.35 -10.94
C HIS A 132 14.11 7.14 -10.99
N ALA A 133 12.82 7.36 -11.14
CA ALA A 133 11.85 6.29 -11.34
C ALA A 133 11.85 5.80 -12.79
N PRO A 134 11.58 4.50 -13.04
CA PRO A 134 11.96 3.85 -14.29
C PRO A 134 11.01 4.08 -15.47
N LEU A 135 9.74 4.48 -15.23
CA LEU A 135 8.72 4.53 -16.28
C LEU A 135 8.60 5.92 -16.90
N ALA A 136 8.36 5.98 -18.22
CA ALA A 136 8.19 7.22 -18.95
C ALA A 136 6.81 7.85 -18.74
N LYS A 137 5.79 7.02 -18.51
CA LYS A 137 4.41 7.45 -18.29
C LYS A 137 3.83 6.78 -17.06
N TRP A 138 2.94 7.49 -16.36
CA TRP A 138 2.22 6.94 -15.22
C TRP A 138 1.42 5.67 -15.57
N THR A 139 0.78 5.69 -16.73
CA THR A 139 -0.06 4.57 -17.19
C THR A 139 0.71 3.29 -17.52
N ASP A 140 2.03 3.36 -17.66
CA ASP A 140 2.88 2.17 -17.86
C ASP A 140 2.94 1.30 -16.58
N LEU A 141 2.62 1.90 -15.40
CA LEU A 141 2.57 1.19 -14.13
C LEU A 141 1.43 0.15 -14.07
N PHE A 142 0.34 0.41 -14.76
CA PHE A 142 -0.88 -0.39 -14.57
C PHE A 142 -0.78 -1.80 -15.15
N GLY A 143 0.24 -2.11 -15.94
CA GLY A 143 0.55 -3.47 -16.40
C GLY A 143 -0.64 -4.24 -16.96
N LEU A 144 -1.69 -3.52 -17.42
CA LEU A 144 -2.85 -4.15 -18.02
C LEU A 144 -2.30 -4.97 -19.20
N PRO A 145 -2.30 -6.32 -19.15
CA PRO A 145 -1.71 -7.10 -20.20
C PRO A 145 -2.32 -6.63 -21.51
N ALA A 146 -1.46 -6.42 -22.52
CA ALA A 146 -1.91 -6.39 -23.90
C ALA A 146 -2.83 -7.60 -24.08
N PRO A 147 -3.86 -7.54 -24.94
CA PRO A 147 -4.73 -8.68 -25.17
C PRO A 147 -3.83 -9.89 -25.42
N ALA A 148 -3.77 -10.78 -24.44
CA ALA A 148 -2.92 -11.96 -24.55
C ALA A 148 -3.44 -12.81 -25.71
N ALA A 149 -2.52 -13.37 -26.47
CA ALA A 149 -2.85 -14.29 -27.56
C ALA A 149 -3.57 -15.58 -27.08
N THR A 150 -3.68 -15.76 -25.76
CA THR A 150 -4.48 -16.80 -25.10
C THR A 150 -5.49 -16.11 -24.19
N MET A 151 -6.61 -15.69 -24.78
CA MET A 151 -7.77 -15.24 -24.02
C MET A 151 -8.40 -16.44 -23.32
N PRO A 152 -8.74 -16.34 -22.01
CA PRO A 152 -9.73 -17.24 -21.43
C PRO A 152 -11.03 -17.20 -22.23
N GLU A 153 -11.82 -18.27 -22.16
CA GLU A 153 -13.12 -18.40 -22.86
C GLU A 153 -13.93 -17.09 -22.76
N PRO A 154 -14.53 -16.60 -23.88
CA PRO A 154 -15.34 -15.39 -23.88
C PRO A 154 -16.49 -15.53 -22.89
N GLY A 155 -16.57 -14.62 -21.92
CA GLY A 155 -17.65 -14.57 -20.92
C GLY A 155 -17.24 -14.76 -19.48
N ALA A 156 -15.98 -14.97 -19.17
CA ALA A 156 -15.51 -14.97 -17.79
C ALA A 156 -15.73 -13.58 -17.14
N PRO A 157 -16.26 -13.49 -15.91
CA PRO A 157 -16.51 -12.21 -15.20
C PRO A 157 -15.26 -11.32 -15.19
N LEU A 158 -14.08 -11.91 -15.04
CA LEU A 158 -12.79 -11.20 -15.01
C LEU A 158 -12.50 -10.44 -16.33
N ASP A 159 -12.82 -11.04 -17.50
CA ASP A 159 -12.58 -10.40 -18.81
C ASP A 159 -13.52 -9.22 -19.03
N HIS A 160 -14.77 -9.32 -18.59
CA HIS A 160 -15.72 -8.23 -18.63
C HIS A 160 -15.27 -7.05 -17.77
N LEU A 161 -14.86 -7.29 -16.54
CA LEU A 161 -14.34 -6.25 -15.63
C LEU A 161 -13.07 -5.58 -16.20
N ARG A 162 -12.15 -6.38 -16.75
CA ARG A 162 -10.94 -5.85 -17.43
C ARG A 162 -11.28 -5.00 -18.65
N ALA A 163 -12.30 -5.37 -19.43
CA ALA A 163 -12.73 -4.58 -20.58
C ALA A 163 -13.29 -3.23 -20.16
N ARG A 164 -14.12 -3.19 -19.13
CA ARG A 164 -14.65 -1.94 -18.54
C ARG A 164 -13.53 -1.08 -17.94
N LEU A 165 -12.61 -1.68 -17.20
CA LEU A 165 -11.46 -0.97 -16.64
C LEU A 165 -10.64 -0.27 -17.74
N ARG A 166 -10.41 -0.96 -18.86
CA ARG A 166 -9.73 -0.37 -20.04
C ARG A 166 -10.55 0.78 -20.65
N ALA A 167 -11.87 0.70 -20.65
CA ALA A 167 -12.73 1.79 -21.14
C ALA A 167 -12.61 3.01 -20.22
N VAL A 168 -12.78 2.86 -18.91
CA VAL A 168 -12.58 3.94 -17.93
C VAL A 168 -11.21 4.56 -18.06
N ARG A 169 -10.14 3.76 -18.20
CA ARG A 169 -8.78 4.27 -18.40
C ARG A 169 -8.69 5.21 -19.60
N ARG A 170 -9.29 4.85 -20.74
CA ARG A 170 -9.31 5.72 -21.94
C ARG A 170 -10.05 7.02 -21.69
N ASP A 171 -11.16 6.98 -20.96
CA ASP A 171 -11.96 8.15 -20.66
C ASP A 171 -11.25 9.16 -19.75
N ILE A 172 -10.42 8.67 -18.81
CA ILE A 172 -9.64 9.50 -17.90
C ILE A 172 -8.16 9.66 -18.32
N GLU A 173 -7.78 9.24 -19.53
CA GLU A 173 -6.41 9.41 -20.07
C GLU A 173 -5.92 10.86 -20.03
N PRO A 174 -6.75 11.91 -20.32
CA PRO A 174 -6.32 13.30 -20.18
C PRO A 174 -5.88 13.66 -18.74
N TYR A 175 -6.53 13.09 -17.72
CA TYR A 175 -6.11 13.26 -16.33
C TYR A 175 -4.74 12.60 -16.11
N PHE A 176 -4.56 11.35 -16.51
CA PHE A 176 -3.29 10.64 -16.36
C PHE A 176 -2.14 11.32 -17.11
N ALA A 177 -2.41 11.87 -18.29
CA ALA A 177 -1.42 12.58 -19.08
C ALA A 177 -0.98 13.92 -18.46
N SER A 178 -1.79 14.48 -17.53
CA SER A 178 -1.47 15.74 -16.84
C SER A 178 -0.68 15.54 -15.55
N LEU A 179 -0.46 14.28 -15.12
CA LEU A 179 0.21 13.99 -13.86
C LEU A 179 1.70 14.28 -13.91
N HIS A 180 2.22 14.67 -12.76
CA HIS A 180 3.63 14.80 -12.47
C HIS A 180 4.11 13.66 -11.58
N PRO A 181 5.38 13.27 -11.65
CA PRO A 181 5.94 12.19 -10.84
C PRO A 181 6.20 12.66 -9.39
N ILE A 182 5.12 12.92 -8.66
CA ILE A 182 5.11 13.32 -7.25
C ILE A 182 5.39 12.10 -6.38
N CYS A 183 6.24 12.27 -5.35
CA CYS A 183 6.55 11.21 -4.39
C CYS A 183 5.35 10.92 -3.48
N PHE A 184 5.01 9.66 -3.27
CA PHE A 184 3.95 9.24 -2.35
C PHE A 184 4.16 7.82 -1.82
N LEU A 185 3.45 7.50 -0.74
CA LEU A 185 3.41 6.16 -0.14
C LEU A 185 2.24 5.39 -0.75
N ASP A 186 2.53 4.46 -1.64
CA ASP A 186 1.52 3.74 -2.43
C ASP A 186 0.80 2.63 -1.64
N ASP A 187 1.49 1.99 -0.70
CA ASP A 187 0.94 0.91 0.14
C ASP A 187 0.58 1.39 1.56
N LEU A 188 0.10 2.62 1.68
CA LEU A 188 -0.37 3.17 2.95
C LEU A 188 -1.83 2.73 3.24
N THR A 189 -2.02 1.41 3.28
CA THR A 189 -3.31 0.77 3.50
C THR A 189 -3.60 0.54 4.99
N THR A 190 -4.80 0.06 5.29
CA THR A 190 -5.23 -0.24 6.67
C THR A 190 -4.39 -1.30 7.37
N LYS A 191 -3.60 -2.08 6.62
CA LYS A 191 -2.66 -3.09 7.15
C LYS A 191 -1.34 -2.50 7.62
N ASN A 192 -0.99 -1.33 7.10
CA ASN A 192 0.29 -0.68 7.35
C ASN A 192 0.18 0.54 8.27
N VAL A 193 -1.03 0.85 8.75
CA VAL A 193 -1.33 1.90 9.73
C VAL A 193 -1.52 1.24 11.09
N LEU A 194 -0.69 1.58 12.08
CA LEU A 194 -0.76 1.01 13.43
C LEU A 194 -1.48 1.94 14.39
N VAL A 195 -2.43 1.38 15.12
CA VAL A 195 -3.29 2.08 16.09
C VAL A 195 -3.23 1.36 17.43
N GLU A 196 -3.24 2.14 18.52
CA GLU A 196 -3.31 1.63 19.88
C GLU A 196 -4.13 2.60 20.73
N HIS A 197 -5.12 2.08 21.45
CA HIS A 197 -6.03 2.90 22.30
C HIS A 197 -6.74 4.04 21.54
N GLY A 198 -7.06 3.82 20.25
CA GLY A 198 -7.72 4.80 19.41
C GLY A 198 -6.82 5.92 18.88
N GLU A 199 -5.51 5.80 19.02
CA GLU A 199 -4.53 6.75 18.53
C GLU A 199 -3.57 6.13 17.52
N LEU A 200 -3.22 6.90 16.48
CA LEU A 200 -2.21 6.50 15.51
C LEU A 200 -0.84 6.40 16.17
N ARG A 201 -0.22 5.23 16.06
CA ARG A 201 1.13 4.95 16.61
C ARG A 201 2.23 5.07 15.57
N GLY A 202 1.91 4.88 14.31
CA GLY A 202 2.85 4.97 13.22
C GLY A 202 2.40 4.20 12.00
N ILE A 203 3.28 4.15 11.01
CA ILE A 203 3.10 3.40 9.78
C ILE A 203 4.30 2.49 9.53
N ILE A 204 4.04 1.33 8.93
CA ILE A 204 5.05 0.32 8.61
C ILE A 204 5.01 -0.04 7.13
N ASP A 205 6.01 -0.78 6.68
CA ASP A 205 6.18 -1.24 5.30
C ASP A 205 6.21 -0.13 4.24
N VAL A 206 6.70 1.04 4.65
CA VAL A 206 6.82 2.27 3.84
C VAL A 206 8.27 2.56 3.43
N ASP A 207 9.13 1.55 3.40
CA ASP A 207 10.53 1.69 2.98
C ASP A 207 10.71 1.71 1.45
N PHE A 208 9.63 1.61 0.70
CA PHE A 208 9.56 1.95 -0.72
C PHE A 208 8.59 3.12 -0.92
N VAL A 209 8.84 3.92 -1.94
CA VAL A 209 7.96 5.02 -2.35
C VAL A 209 7.68 4.90 -3.85
N CYS A 210 6.57 5.47 -4.26
CA CYS A 210 6.19 5.57 -5.65
C CYS A 210 6.21 7.03 -6.10
N TYR A 211 6.46 7.25 -7.38
CA TYR A 211 6.38 8.57 -8.03
C TYR A 211 5.28 8.57 -9.06
N GLY A 212 4.27 9.41 -8.89
CA GLY A 212 3.10 9.50 -9.76
C GLY A 212 1.92 10.17 -9.10
N ASP A 213 0.75 9.52 -9.15
CA ASP A 213 -0.48 10.05 -8.58
C ASP A 213 -0.66 9.62 -7.10
N PRO A 214 -0.55 10.54 -6.13
CA PRO A 214 -0.78 10.22 -4.73
C PRO A 214 -2.19 9.66 -4.42
N LEU A 215 -3.19 9.93 -5.27
CA LEU A 215 -4.55 9.42 -5.11
C LEU A 215 -4.63 7.90 -5.30
N MET A 216 -3.62 7.28 -5.90
CA MET A 216 -3.55 5.82 -5.99
C MET A 216 -3.54 5.17 -4.60
N SER A 217 -2.91 5.79 -3.59
CA SER A 217 -2.91 5.25 -2.23
C SER A 217 -4.31 5.17 -1.62
N ILE A 218 -5.18 6.14 -1.92
CA ILE A 218 -6.59 6.11 -1.51
C ILE A 218 -7.31 4.96 -2.22
N GLY A 219 -7.16 4.86 -3.54
CA GLY A 219 -7.77 3.76 -4.31
C GLY A 219 -7.31 2.38 -3.84
N THR A 220 -6.01 2.21 -3.53
CA THR A 220 -5.47 0.97 -2.95
C THR A 220 -6.11 0.68 -1.58
N THR A 221 -6.25 1.70 -0.74
CA THR A 221 -6.90 1.57 0.57
C THR A 221 -8.37 1.18 0.45
N LEU A 222 -9.14 1.79 -0.46
CA LEU A 222 -10.52 1.41 -0.73
C LEU A 222 -10.64 -0.03 -1.22
N ALA A 223 -9.71 -0.49 -2.07
CA ALA A 223 -9.67 -1.88 -2.51
C ALA A 223 -9.46 -2.85 -1.34
N HIS A 224 -8.54 -2.54 -0.42
CA HIS A 224 -8.32 -3.33 0.79
C HIS A 224 -9.50 -3.29 1.75
N ILE A 225 -10.15 -2.14 1.90
CA ILE A 225 -11.38 -2.04 2.70
C ILE A 225 -12.45 -2.97 2.13
N ALA A 226 -12.72 -2.87 0.83
CA ALA A 226 -13.74 -3.69 0.18
C ALA A 226 -13.39 -5.19 0.19
N ALA A 227 -12.09 -5.53 0.11
CA ALA A 227 -11.63 -6.91 0.09
C ALA A 227 -11.57 -7.56 1.48
N ASP A 228 -11.07 -6.86 2.49
CA ASP A 228 -10.58 -7.49 3.73
C ASP A 228 -11.25 -6.96 5.01
N VAL A 229 -11.92 -5.78 4.95
CA VAL A 229 -12.47 -5.09 6.13
C VAL A 229 -14.01 -5.03 6.09
N GLY A 230 -14.58 -4.69 4.93
CA GLY A 230 -16.02 -4.48 4.76
C GLY A 230 -16.51 -3.14 5.31
N GLU A 231 -17.80 -3.10 5.72
CA GLU A 231 -18.49 -1.86 6.13
C GLU A 231 -17.79 -1.07 7.24
N ALA A 232 -17.12 -1.75 8.16
CA ALA A 232 -16.43 -1.11 9.27
C ALA A 232 -15.35 -0.10 8.83
N GLY A 233 -14.79 -0.29 7.63
CA GLY A 233 -13.76 0.60 7.07
C GLY A 233 -14.30 1.72 6.17
N HIS A 234 -15.58 1.71 5.78
CA HIS A 234 -16.11 2.64 4.78
C HIS A 234 -15.94 4.09 5.20
N PHE A 235 -16.29 4.43 6.43
CA PHE A 235 -16.16 5.80 6.95
C PHE A 235 -14.70 6.31 6.87
N TYR A 236 -13.72 5.45 7.13
CA TYR A 236 -12.31 5.83 6.96
C TYR A 236 -11.97 6.13 5.49
N GLY A 237 -12.47 5.34 4.56
CA GLY A 237 -12.31 5.58 3.12
C GLY A 237 -12.92 6.91 2.67
N GLU A 238 -14.14 7.22 3.13
CA GLU A 238 -14.81 8.50 2.88
C GLU A 238 -14.01 9.68 3.43
N GLU A 239 -13.46 9.57 4.65
CA GLU A 239 -12.64 10.60 5.26
C GLU A 239 -11.33 10.84 4.49
N LEU A 240 -10.70 9.80 3.94
CA LEU A 240 -9.53 9.98 3.07
C LEU A 240 -9.88 10.75 1.79
N ILE A 241 -11.02 10.43 1.14
CA ILE A 241 -11.50 11.16 -0.04
C ILE A 241 -11.84 12.61 0.34
N ARG A 242 -12.52 12.83 1.48
CA ARG A 242 -12.83 14.17 2.01
C ARG A 242 -11.56 15.00 2.22
N CYS A 243 -10.52 14.41 2.78
CA CYS A 243 -9.23 15.09 3.01
C CYS A 243 -8.50 15.42 1.70
N ALA A 244 -8.64 14.60 0.68
CA ALA A 244 -8.00 14.79 -0.62
C ALA A 244 -8.70 15.86 -1.48
N GLN A 245 -9.98 16.09 -1.28
CA GLN A 245 -10.82 17.03 -2.06
C GLN A 245 -10.60 16.90 -3.58
N PRO A 246 -10.74 15.69 -4.16
CA PRO A 246 -10.40 15.46 -5.55
C PRO A 246 -11.36 16.21 -6.51
N SER A 247 -10.85 16.65 -7.66
CA SER A 247 -11.70 17.06 -8.77
C SER A 247 -12.53 15.88 -9.28
N ALA A 248 -13.57 16.11 -10.08
CA ALA A 248 -14.42 15.05 -10.61
C ALA A 248 -13.62 13.97 -11.36
N GLN A 249 -12.63 14.36 -12.18
CA GLN A 249 -11.77 13.39 -12.88
C GLN A 249 -10.81 12.66 -11.93
N ALA A 250 -10.25 13.36 -10.95
CA ALA A 250 -9.39 12.78 -9.93
C ALA A 250 -10.17 11.77 -9.05
N ASN A 251 -11.44 12.06 -8.74
CA ASN A 251 -12.32 11.14 -8.02
C ASN A 251 -12.58 9.86 -8.84
N ARG A 252 -12.82 9.98 -10.14
CA ARG A 252 -12.91 8.81 -11.03
C ARG A 252 -11.63 7.99 -11.04
N ALA A 253 -10.45 8.64 -10.97
CA ALA A 253 -9.17 7.95 -10.90
C ALA A 253 -9.01 7.17 -9.59
N ILE A 254 -9.47 7.69 -8.43
CA ILE A 254 -9.47 6.94 -7.16
C ILE A 254 -10.22 5.61 -7.32
N TYR A 255 -11.45 5.64 -7.86
CA TYR A 255 -12.24 4.42 -8.06
C TYR A 255 -11.67 3.51 -9.15
N PHE A 256 -11.03 4.07 -10.18
CA PHE A 256 -10.26 3.30 -11.16
C PHE A 256 -9.12 2.52 -10.50
N TYR A 257 -8.34 3.15 -9.62
CA TYR A 257 -7.27 2.48 -8.89
C TYR A 257 -7.82 1.38 -7.97
N SER A 258 -8.94 1.66 -7.27
CA SER A 258 -9.58 0.64 -6.44
C SER A 258 -10.03 -0.57 -7.26
N ALA A 259 -10.70 -0.35 -8.39
CA ALA A 259 -11.11 -1.43 -9.29
C ALA A 259 -9.91 -2.20 -9.87
N LEU A 260 -8.81 -1.51 -10.21
CA LEU A 260 -7.58 -2.12 -10.71
C LEU A 260 -7.01 -3.13 -9.70
N TRP A 261 -6.91 -2.74 -8.44
CA TRP A 261 -6.42 -3.61 -7.37
C TRP A 261 -7.37 -4.77 -7.09
N LEU A 262 -8.67 -4.53 -7.00
CA LEU A 262 -9.68 -5.58 -6.80
C LEU A 262 -9.69 -6.61 -7.93
N ILE A 263 -9.50 -6.18 -9.18
CA ILE A 263 -9.36 -7.10 -10.33
C ILE A 263 -8.06 -7.93 -10.20
N GLY A 264 -6.99 -7.34 -9.66
CA GLY A 264 -5.77 -8.09 -9.35
C GLY A 264 -6.00 -9.15 -8.25
N PHE A 265 -6.68 -8.79 -7.17
CA PHE A 265 -7.04 -9.74 -6.09
C PHE A 265 -7.96 -10.84 -6.61
N LEU A 266 -8.95 -10.50 -7.43
CA LEU A 266 -9.84 -11.45 -8.10
C LEU A 266 -9.06 -12.44 -8.97
N ALA A 267 -8.11 -11.98 -9.76
CA ALA A 267 -7.29 -12.86 -10.60
C ALA A 267 -6.48 -13.87 -9.75
N ASN A 268 -5.97 -13.44 -8.60
CA ASN A 268 -5.27 -14.32 -7.67
C ASN A 268 -6.23 -15.35 -7.04
N ALA A 269 -7.43 -14.93 -6.58
CA ALA A 269 -8.43 -15.81 -5.98
C ALA A 269 -8.93 -16.86 -6.99
N VAL A 270 -9.19 -16.46 -8.24
CA VAL A 270 -9.55 -17.38 -9.32
C VAL A 270 -8.44 -18.40 -9.57
N THR A 271 -7.18 -17.96 -9.61
CA THR A 271 -6.04 -18.87 -9.79
C THR A 271 -5.88 -19.85 -8.62
N ALA A 272 -6.24 -19.41 -7.40
CA ALA A 272 -6.22 -20.25 -6.21
C ALA A 272 -7.45 -21.17 -6.07
N GLY A 273 -8.47 -21.02 -6.91
CA GLY A 273 -9.72 -21.80 -6.85
C GLY A 273 -10.64 -21.40 -5.70
N GLU A 274 -10.58 -20.14 -5.26
CA GLU A 274 -11.36 -19.58 -4.15
C GLU A 274 -12.69 -18.99 -4.67
N ASP A 275 -13.67 -19.83 -5.02
CA ASP A 275 -14.90 -19.42 -5.71
C ASP A 275 -15.72 -18.38 -4.93
N ALA A 276 -15.93 -18.57 -3.61
CA ALA A 276 -16.68 -17.61 -2.79
C ALA A 276 -16.00 -16.24 -2.76
N ARG A 277 -14.69 -16.24 -2.53
CA ARG A 277 -13.86 -15.03 -2.52
C ARG A 277 -13.84 -14.33 -3.89
N SER A 278 -13.79 -15.12 -4.95
CA SER A 278 -13.84 -14.61 -6.33
C SER A 278 -15.15 -13.87 -6.61
N ASN A 279 -16.29 -14.39 -6.15
CA ASN A 279 -17.58 -13.73 -6.33
C ASN A 279 -17.67 -12.41 -5.54
N GLU A 280 -17.19 -12.37 -4.29
CA GLU A 280 -17.14 -11.15 -3.47
C GLU A 280 -16.26 -10.08 -4.12
N LEU A 281 -15.05 -10.46 -4.55
CA LEU A 281 -14.12 -9.53 -5.21
C LEU A 281 -14.63 -9.03 -6.55
N ALA A 282 -15.33 -9.87 -7.32
CA ALA A 282 -15.95 -9.46 -8.58
C ALA A 282 -17.06 -8.43 -8.36
N ALA A 283 -17.91 -8.63 -7.33
CA ALA A 283 -18.96 -7.67 -6.97
C ALA A 283 -18.37 -6.33 -6.49
N ALA A 284 -17.32 -6.37 -5.66
CA ALA A 284 -16.61 -5.18 -5.20
C ALA A 284 -15.95 -4.42 -6.37
N ALA A 285 -15.29 -5.13 -7.29
CA ALA A 285 -14.68 -4.52 -8.48
C ALA A 285 -15.73 -3.88 -9.41
N ASP A 286 -16.88 -4.54 -9.61
CA ASP A 286 -17.99 -4.02 -10.39
C ASP A 286 -18.55 -2.72 -9.77
N HIS A 287 -18.69 -2.69 -8.43
CA HIS A 287 -19.14 -1.50 -7.70
C HIS A 287 -18.18 -0.31 -7.90
N MET A 288 -16.88 -0.51 -7.73
CA MET A 288 -15.87 0.53 -7.94
C MET A 288 -15.80 0.99 -9.41
N LEU A 289 -15.99 0.07 -10.36
CA LEU A 289 -16.05 0.43 -11.78
C LEU A 289 -17.25 1.33 -12.08
N ARG A 290 -18.42 1.05 -11.52
CA ARG A 290 -19.59 1.94 -11.68
C ARG A 290 -19.32 3.36 -11.19
N ALA A 291 -18.68 3.50 -10.02
CA ALA A 291 -18.28 4.80 -9.51
C ALA A 291 -17.26 5.50 -10.42
N ALA A 292 -16.28 4.77 -10.93
CA ALA A 292 -15.29 5.31 -11.88
C ALA A 292 -15.92 5.73 -13.22
N GLU A 293 -16.94 5.02 -13.71
CA GLU A 293 -17.69 5.34 -14.94
C GLU A 293 -18.54 6.60 -14.78
N THR A 294 -19.27 6.71 -13.67
CA THR A 294 -20.25 7.79 -13.43
C THR A 294 -19.66 9.03 -12.76
N GLY A 295 -18.56 8.89 -12.03
CA GLY A 295 -18.00 9.93 -11.17
C GLY A 295 -18.79 10.16 -9.88
N GLN A 296 -19.80 9.34 -9.58
CA GLN A 296 -20.56 9.38 -8.34
C GLN A 296 -19.84 8.60 -7.24
N HIS A 297 -20.08 8.96 -5.98
CA HIS A 297 -19.56 8.20 -4.85
C HIS A 297 -20.09 6.76 -4.87
N ALA A 298 -19.21 5.81 -4.56
CA ALA A 298 -19.52 4.40 -4.49
C ALA A 298 -20.25 4.06 -3.19
#